data_c0fff96eec390bd7bd35237b9d552f95
#
_entry.id   c0fff96eec390bd7bd35237b9d552f95
#
_cell.length_a   1.000
_cell.length_b   1.000
_cell.length_c   1.000
_cell.angle_alpha   90.00
_cell.angle_beta   90.00
_cell.angle_gamma   90.00
#
_symmetry.space_group_name_H-M   'P 1'
#
loop_
_entity.id
_entity.type
_entity.pdbx_description
1 polymer ?
#
loop_
_entity_poly.entity_id
_entity_poly.type
_entity_poly.pdbx_seq_one_letter_code
_entity_poly.pdbx_strand_id
1 'polypeptide(L)'
;GLKFGIWFEPEMISPESKLYREHPDWAIAIPGREACRSRNQYVLDLSRPEVVDYCYEAVAGILRSANIEYVKWDMNREHTDLHSNYLPVDRQGELEHRYMLAVYELQERLMKEFPDLLLENCSGGGARFDAGMLYYSPQIWCSDDTDAIERLAIQEGTALIYPLSAMGAHVSDCPNHTVGRVTPFKTRGDVALCGTFGYELDITRIPQEDRDSIPGQIATYHKYNELVRNGDYYRLASYQENNLYDCYMVVSKDKKEA
;
A
#
# COMPACT_ATOMS: atom_id res chain seq x y z
N GLY A 1 20.72 13.34 -0.78
CA GLY A 1 20.38 12.56 0.40
C GLY A 1 19.11 11.76 0.19
N LEU A 2 18.75 10.89 1.12
CA LEU A 2 17.47 10.19 1.09
C LEU A 2 16.33 11.12 1.52
N LYS A 3 15.14 10.91 0.95
CA LYS A 3 13.90 11.50 1.43
C LYS A 3 13.39 10.72 2.62
N PHE A 4 12.66 11.38 3.51
CA PHE A 4 12.09 10.74 4.70
C PHE A 4 10.60 10.46 4.48
N GLY A 5 10.19 9.23 4.80
CA GLY A 5 8.80 8.79 4.75
C GLY A 5 8.31 8.26 6.09
N ILE A 6 6.98 8.24 6.27
CA ILE A 6 6.33 7.73 7.46
C ILE A 6 5.13 6.85 7.10
N TRP A 7 4.85 5.86 7.93
CA TRP A 7 3.67 4.99 7.84
C TRP A 7 2.58 5.47 8.80
N PHE A 8 1.34 5.52 8.32
CA PHE A 8 0.15 5.79 9.11
C PHE A 8 -0.93 4.73 8.90
N GLU A 9 -1.72 4.49 9.93
CA GLU A 9 -2.95 3.70 9.92
C GLU A 9 -4.09 4.53 10.52
N PRO A 10 -4.54 5.62 9.85
CA PRO A 10 -5.34 6.65 10.48
C PRO A 10 -6.84 6.34 10.55
N GLU A 11 -7.29 5.27 9.91
CA GLU A 11 -8.70 4.87 9.86
C GLU A 11 -9.09 3.94 11.04
N MET A 12 -8.14 3.66 11.92
CA MET A 12 -8.30 2.72 13.03
C MET A 12 -8.28 3.44 14.38
N ILE A 13 -8.90 2.82 15.38
CA ILE A 13 -8.90 3.31 16.76
C ILE A 13 -8.64 2.17 17.75
N SER A 14 -7.66 2.35 18.63
CA SER A 14 -7.38 1.39 19.70
C SER A 14 -8.37 1.60 20.87
N PRO A 15 -8.98 0.54 21.41
CA PRO A 15 -9.89 0.64 22.56
C PRO A 15 -9.22 1.20 23.83
N GLU A 16 -7.90 1.03 23.97
CA GLU A 16 -7.12 1.58 25.09
C GLU A 16 -6.70 3.04 24.88
N SER A 17 -6.95 3.61 23.70
CA SER A 17 -6.56 4.98 23.37
C SER A 17 -7.34 6.03 24.16
N LYS A 18 -6.75 7.22 24.30
CA LYS A 18 -7.46 8.38 24.86
C LYS A 18 -8.67 8.72 23.97
N LEU A 19 -8.50 8.70 22.65
CA LEU A 19 -9.55 9.00 21.70
C LEU A 19 -10.79 8.11 21.89
N TYR A 20 -10.61 6.79 22.03
CA TYR A 20 -11.74 5.88 22.23
C TYR A 20 -12.45 6.11 23.59
N ARG A 21 -11.70 6.43 24.65
CA ARG A 21 -12.30 6.75 25.96
C ARG A 21 -13.16 8.03 25.93
N GLU A 22 -12.75 9.00 25.12
CA GLU A 22 -13.46 10.29 24.98
C GLU A 22 -14.61 10.19 23.98
N HIS A 23 -14.46 9.39 22.94
CA HIS A 23 -15.40 9.25 21.81
C HIS A 23 -15.62 7.77 21.42
N PRO A 24 -16.20 6.94 22.31
CA PRO A 24 -16.45 5.53 21.99
C PRO A 24 -17.47 5.36 20.86
N ASP A 25 -18.32 6.37 20.63
CA ASP A 25 -19.32 6.43 19.54
C ASP A 25 -18.72 6.76 18.16
N TRP A 26 -17.44 7.06 18.09
CA TRP A 26 -16.73 7.28 16.84
C TRP A 26 -16.28 5.97 16.15
N ALA A 27 -16.35 4.85 16.83
CA ALA A 27 -16.11 3.55 16.24
C ALA A 27 -17.38 3.01 15.54
N ILE A 28 -17.18 2.35 14.41
CA ILE A 28 -18.22 1.54 13.77
C ILE A 28 -18.54 0.38 14.67
N ALA A 29 -19.78 0.30 15.19
CA ALA A 29 -20.21 -0.74 16.11
C ALA A 29 -21.74 -0.85 16.19
N ILE A 30 -22.26 -2.07 16.23
CA ILE A 30 -23.70 -2.34 16.39
C ILE A 30 -24.11 -2.08 17.86
N PRO A 31 -25.10 -1.22 18.15
CA PRO A 31 -25.52 -0.94 19.51
C PRO A 31 -25.97 -2.22 20.26
N GLY A 32 -25.51 -2.34 21.51
CA GLY A 32 -25.83 -3.50 22.36
C GLY A 32 -25.09 -4.80 22.05
N ARG A 33 -24.14 -4.75 21.14
CA ARG A 33 -23.27 -5.86 20.78
C ARG A 33 -21.79 -5.48 21.01
N GLU A 34 -20.99 -6.44 21.48
CA GLU A 34 -19.54 -6.23 21.55
C GLU A 34 -18.98 -6.07 20.13
N ALA A 35 -18.24 -4.98 19.91
CA ALA A 35 -17.63 -4.71 18.61
C ALA A 35 -16.53 -5.71 18.31
N CYS A 36 -16.45 -6.15 17.04
CA CYS A 36 -15.42 -7.04 16.58
C CYS A 36 -14.06 -6.34 16.60
N ARG A 37 -13.08 -6.93 17.28
CA ARG A 37 -11.68 -6.48 17.26
C ARG A 37 -10.88 -7.26 16.25
N SER A 38 -10.07 -6.56 15.48
CA SER A 38 -8.97 -7.15 14.71
C SER A 38 -7.71 -6.35 14.97
N ARG A 39 -6.57 -7.02 15.17
CA ARG A 39 -5.28 -6.40 15.53
C ARG A 39 -5.38 -5.45 16.75
N ASN A 40 -6.28 -5.75 17.69
CA ASN A 40 -6.61 -4.92 18.85
C ASN A 40 -7.17 -3.53 18.52
N GLN A 41 -7.82 -3.37 17.38
CA GLN A 41 -8.36 -2.11 16.88
C GLN A 41 -9.82 -2.25 16.45
N TYR A 42 -10.52 -1.12 16.45
CA TYR A 42 -11.80 -0.88 15.80
C TYR A 42 -11.60 0.03 14.58
N VAL A 43 -12.62 0.16 13.75
CA VAL A 43 -12.64 1.10 12.61
C VAL A 43 -13.31 2.39 13.05
N LEU A 44 -12.73 3.53 12.71
CA LEU A 44 -13.35 4.84 12.89
C LEU A 44 -14.52 5.03 11.90
N ASP A 45 -15.58 5.66 12.36
CA ASP A 45 -16.74 6.00 11.52
C ASP A 45 -16.47 7.28 10.72
N LEU A 46 -15.87 7.12 9.55
CA LEU A 46 -15.59 8.24 8.65
C LEU A 46 -16.84 8.80 7.97
N SER A 47 -18.05 8.25 8.20
CA SER A 47 -19.29 8.92 7.81
C SER A 47 -19.58 10.19 8.62
N ARG A 48 -18.84 10.40 9.72
CA ARG A 48 -18.90 11.56 10.61
C ARG A 48 -17.90 12.62 10.17
N PRO A 49 -18.32 13.84 9.82
CA PRO A 49 -17.41 14.93 9.45
C PRO A 49 -16.36 15.25 10.53
N GLU A 50 -16.75 15.23 11.80
CA GLU A 50 -15.84 15.50 12.92
C GLU A 50 -14.72 14.45 13.06
N VAL A 51 -14.96 13.21 12.67
CA VAL A 51 -13.94 12.15 12.64
C VAL A 51 -12.97 12.38 11.49
N VAL A 52 -13.50 12.77 10.32
CA VAL A 52 -12.69 13.14 9.15
C VAL A 52 -11.76 14.30 9.49
N ASP A 53 -12.30 15.35 10.12
CA ASP A 53 -11.49 16.50 10.52
C ASP A 53 -10.42 16.14 11.56
N TYR A 54 -10.76 15.30 12.54
CA TYR A 54 -9.80 14.80 13.51
C TYR A 54 -8.65 14.02 12.85
N CYS A 55 -8.97 13.06 11.95
CA CYS A 55 -7.97 12.27 11.25
C CYS A 55 -7.07 13.16 10.39
N TYR A 56 -7.67 14.12 9.68
CA TYR A 56 -6.92 15.08 8.87
C TYR A 56 -5.93 15.88 9.73
N GLU A 57 -6.38 16.51 10.81
CA GLU A 57 -5.52 17.34 11.65
C GLU A 57 -4.45 16.51 12.37
N ALA A 58 -4.75 15.28 12.76
CA ALA A 58 -3.76 14.39 13.38
C ALA A 58 -2.62 14.06 12.41
N VAL A 59 -2.93 13.69 11.16
CA VAL A 59 -1.93 13.38 10.13
C VAL A 59 -1.21 14.65 9.67
N ALA A 60 -1.96 15.70 9.30
CA ALA A 60 -1.38 16.95 8.81
C ALA A 60 -0.50 17.63 9.86
N GLY A 61 -0.87 17.55 11.15
CA GLY A 61 -0.05 18.06 12.25
C GLY A 61 1.32 17.41 12.32
N ILE A 62 1.42 16.11 12.07
CA ILE A 62 2.71 15.40 11.98
C ILE A 62 3.47 15.83 10.73
N LEU A 63 2.81 15.90 9.58
CA LEU A 63 3.45 16.31 8.32
C LEU A 63 4.02 17.75 8.40
N ARG A 64 3.32 18.67 9.08
CA ARG A 64 3.80 20.04 9.34
C ARG A 64 5.02 20.10 10.27
N SER A 65 5.20 19.08 11.13
CA SER A 65 6.24 19.09 12.17
C SER A 65 7.64 18.75 11.66
N ALA A 66 7.78 18.14 10.48
CA ALA A 66 9.04 17.68 9.92
C ALA A 66 9.01 17.67 8.38
N ASN A 67 10.18 17.56 7.75
CA ASN A 67 10.26 17.40 6.30
C ASN A 67 9.95 15.95 5.92
N ILE A 68 8.68 15.62 5.79
CA ILE A 68 8.16 14.31 5.39
C ILE A 68 7.68 14.40 3.94
N GLU A 69 8.30 13.61 3.07
CA GLU A 69 8.05 13.65 1.63
C GLU A 69 7.33 12.41 1.09
N TYR A 70 7.10 11.41 1.97
CA TYR A 70 6.43 10.17 1.61
C TYR A 70 5.56 9.69 2.76
N VAL A 71 4.35 9.25 2.44
CA VAL A 71 3.42 8.62 3.39
C VAL A 71 2.95 7.30 2.83
N LYS A 72 3.07 6.23 3.63
CA LYS A 72 2.34 4.98 3.42
C LYS A 72 1.08 5.02 4.28
N TRP A 73 -0.06 5.10 3.60
CA TRP A 73 -1.39 5.11 4.21
C TRP A 73 -1.95 3.70 4.22
N ASP A 74 -2.17 3.14 5.38
CA ASP A 74 -2.57 1.75 5.54
C ASP A 74 -3.93 1.60 6.22
N MET A 75 -4.64 0.50 5.90
CA MET A 75 -5.89 0.08 6.50
C MET A 75 -5.92 -1.44 6.59
N ASN A 76 -5.58 -2.00 7.75
CA ASN A 76 -5.27 -3.42 7.92
C ASN A 76 -6.42 -4.24 8.51
N ARG A 77 -7.66 -3.92 8.19
CA ARG A 77 -8.78 -4.78 8.51
C ARG A 77 -9.98 -4.54 7.61
N GLU A 78 -10.81 -5.54 7.53
CA GLU A 78 -12.11 -5.50 6.88
C GLU A 78 -13.11 -4.74 7.77
N HIS A 79 -14.11 -4.13 7.15
CA HIS A 79 -15.23 -3.56 7.85
C HIS A 79 -16.15 -4.66 8.35
N THR A 80 -16.42 -4.64 9.64
CA THR A 80 -17.37 -5.52 10.33
C THR A 80 -18.33 -4.67 11.16
N ASP A 81 -19.42 -5.26 11.64
CA ASP A 81 -20.38 -4.57 12.49
C ASP A 81 -20.90 -3.26 11.88
N LEU A 82 -21.25 -3.32 10.57
CA LEU A 82 -21.62 -2.16 9.75
C LEU A 82 -22.80 -1.38 10.32
N HIS A 83 -22.51 -0.50 11.27
CA HIS A 83 -23.49 0.42 11.84
C HIS A 83 -22.79 1.70 12.30
N SER A 84 -23.32 2.83 11.85
CA SER A 84 -22.88 4.15 12.27
C SER A 84 -23.80 4.69 13.36
N ASN A 85 -23.23 5.08 14.50
CA ASN A 85 -23.98 5.79 15.54
C ASN A 85 -24.36 7.23 15.15
N TYR A 86 -23.88 7.70 14.00
CA TYR A 86 -24.15 9.03 13.45
C TYR A 86 -25.27 9.00 12.41
N LEU A 87 -25.30 8.01 11.54
CA LEU A 87 -26.30 7.94 10.48
C LEU A 87 -27.68 7.55 11.01
N PRO A 88 -28.77 8.18 10.54
CA PRO A 88 -30.11 7.75 10.89
C PRO A 88 -30.41 6.34 10.36
N VAL A 89 -31.40 5.68 10.97
CA VAL A 89 -31.72 4.26 10.73
C VAL A 89 -31.98 3.96 9.24
N ASP A 90 -32.68 4.85 8.55
CA ASP A 90 -33.02 4.74 7.13
C ASP A 90 -31.84 4.98 6.19
N ARG A 91 -30.70 5.45 6.70
CA ARG A 91 -29.48 5.74 5.92
C ARG A 91 -28.29 4.87 6.29
N GLN A 92 -28.46 3.85 7.11
CA GLN A 92 -27.34 2.95 7.50
C GLN A 92 -26.72 2.26 6.28
N GLY A 93 -27.48 1.96 5.23
CA GLY A 93 -26.98 1.40 3.97
C GLY A 93 -26.02 2.30 3.18
N GLU A 94 -25.87 3.59 3.57
CA GLU A 94 -24.94 4.52 2.93
C GLU A 94 -23.54 4.50 3.58
N LEU A 95 -23.36 3.79 4.70
CA LEU A 95 -22.14 3.86 5.51
C LEU A 95 -20.88 3.61 4.69
N GLU A 96 -20.82 2.50 3.97
CA GLU A 96 -19.64 2.12 3.16
C GLU A 96 -19.34 3.16 2.07
N HIS A 97 -20.37 3.64 1.38
CA HIS A 97 -20.19 4.65 0.36
C HIS A 97 -19.67 5.97 0.94
N ARG A 98 -20.26 6.42 2.05
CA ARG A 98 -19.83 7.64 2.74
C ARG A 98 -18.42 7.51 3.29
N TYR A 99 -18.08 6.33 3.80
CA TYR A 99 -16.74 6.02 4.28
C TYR A 99 -15.69 6.22 3.17
N MET A 100 -15.92 5.63 1.99
CA MET A 100 -14.97 5.76 0.88
C MET A 100 -14.87 7.19 0.36
N LEU A 101 -15.98 7.95 0.30
CA LEU A 101 -15.93 9.36 -0.03
C LEU A 101 -15.11 10.17 0.97
N ALA A 102 -15.20 9.84 2.25
CA ALA A 102 -14.41 10.47 3.31
C ALA A 102 -12.91 10.12 3.22
N VAL A 103 -12.57 8.88 2.87
CA VAL A 103 -11.17 8.50 2.59
C VAL A 103 -10.60 9.32 1.44
N TYR A 104 -11.36 9.49 0.35
CA TYR A 104 -10.95 10.34 -0.77
C TYR A 104 -10.82 11.81 -0.36
N GLU A 105 -11.74 12.33 0.45
CA GLU A 105 -11.67 13.69 0.99
C GLU A 105 -10.40 13.89 1.82
N LEU A 106 -10.08 12.96 2.72
CA LEU A 106 -8.86 13.00 3.54
C LEU A 106 -7.60 13.08 2.67
N GLN A 107 -7.50 12.19 1.69
CA GLN A 107 -6.35 12.15 0.78
C GLN A 107 -6.29 13.41 -0.10
N GLU A 108 -7.42 13.89 -0.60
CA GLU A 108 -7.47 15.13 -1.37
C GLU A 108 -7.02 16.35 -0.55
N ARG A 109 -7.47 16.45 0.70
CA ARG A 109 -7.06 17.53 1.62
C ARG A 109 -5.55 17.50 1.87
N LEU A 110 -4.98 16.31 2.10
CA LEU A 110 -3.54 16.15 2.28
C LEU A 110 -2.75 16.53 1.03
N MET A 111 -3.19 16.09 -0.15
CA MET A 111 -2.52 16.43 -1.42
C MET A 111 -2.61 17.91 -1.76
N LYS A 112 -3.69 18.59 -1.34
CA LYS A 112 -3.83 20.06 -1.51
C LYS A 112 -2.89 20.83 -0.59
N GLU A 113 -2.73 20.41 0.65
CA GLU A 113 -1.84 21.07 1.62
C GLU A 113 -0.37 20.72 1.39
N PHE A 114 -0.09 19.48 0.96
CA PHE A 114 1.26 18.95 0.74
C PHE A 114 1.42 18.45 -0.71
N PRO A 115 1.49 19.35 -1.70
CA PRO A 115 1.42 18.96 -3.12
C PRO A 115 2.62 18.14 -3.61
N ASP A 116 3.74 18.17 -2.90
CA ASP A 116 4.94 17.39 -3.22
C ASP A 116 5.00 16.05 -2.46
N LEU A 117 3.98 15.74 -1.64
CA LEU A 117 3.89 14.50 -0.88
C LEU A 117 3.63 13.32 -1.82
N LEU A 118 4.45 12.29 -1.74
CA LEU A 118 4.17 11.00 -2.37
C LEU A 118 3.33 10.15 -1.42
N LEU A 119 2.14 9.79 -1.85
CA LEU A 119 1.21 8.94 -1.10
C LEU A 119 1.20 7.54 -1.70
N GLU A 120 1.50 6.52 -0.89
CA GLU A 120 1.30 5.11 -1.19
C GLU A 120 0.14 4.58 -0.36
N ASN A 121 -0.82 3.90 -0.99
CA ASN A 121 -1.87 3.20 -0.27
C ASN A 121 -1.51 1.73 -0.02
N CYS A 122 -1.97 1.24 1.13
CA CYS A 122 -1.96 -0.16 1.51
C CYS A 122 -3.27 -0.49 2.23
N SER A 123 -3.72 -1.71 2.11
CA SER A 123 -4.91 -2.19 2.82
C SER A 123 -4.76 -3.70 3.07
N GLY A 124 -3.88 -4.05 4.03
CA GLY A 124 -3.45 -5.43 4.17
C GLY A 124 -2.91 -5.97 2.84
N GLY A 125 -2.08 -5.20 2.17
CA GLY A 125 -1.73 -5.38 0.76
C GLY A 125 -2.67 -4.63 -0.18
N GLY A 126 -3.14 -5.29 -1.23
CA GLY A 126 -3.87 -4.70 -2.34
C GLY A 126 -5.40 -4.69 -2.23
N ALA A 127 -5.99 -4.83 -1.04
CA ALA A 127 -7.45 -4.91 -0.91
C ALA A 127 -8.20 -3.68 -1.45
N ARG A 128 -7.53 -2.52 -1.52
CA ARG A 128 -8.06 -1.29 -2.15
C ARG A 128 -7.21 -0.85 -3.35
N PHE A 129 -6.64 -1.79 -4.08
CA PHE A 129 -5.94 -1.47 -5.32
C PHE A 129 -6.97 -1.22 -6.43
N ASP A 130 -7.42 0.00 -6.57
CA ASP A 130 -8.44 0.42 -7.51
C ASP A 130 -8.16 1.80 -8.11
N ALA A 131 -8.90 2.16 -9.17
CA ALA A 131 -8.70 3.41 -9.90
C ALA A 131 -9.01 4.67 -9.07
N GLY A 132 -9.94 4.56 -8.09
CA GLY A 132 -10.26 5.68 -7.20
C GLY A 132 -9.11 6.00 -6.26
N MET A 133 -8.52 4.97 -5.65
CA MET A 133 -7.33 5.14 -4.80
C MET A 133 -6.12 5.62 -5.61
N LEU A 134 -5.93 5.13 -6.85
CA LEU A 134 -4.84 5.57 -7.74
C LEU A 134 -4.95 7.04 -8.16
N TYR A 135 -6.13 7.65 -8.08
CA TYR A 135 -6.28 9.08 -8.35
C TYR A 135 -5.50 9.94 -7.35
N TYR A 136 -5.45 9.50 -6.08
CA TYR A 136 -4.75 10.22 -5.00
C TYR A 136 -3.34 9.66 -4.73
N SER A 137 -3.13 8.38 -5.00
CA SER A 137 -1.90 7.65 -4.66
C SER A 137 -1.31 7.01 -5.90
N PRO A 138 -0.21 7.55 -6.44
CA PRO A 138 0.39 7.03 -7.67
C PRO A 138 0.98 5.63 -7.51
N GLN A 139 1.07 5.14 -6.27
CA GLN A 139 1.59 3.81 -5.94
C GLN A 139 0.70 3.15 -4.90
N ILE A 140 0.44 1.86 -5.07
CA ILE A 140 -0.29 1.01 -4.12
C ILE A 140 0.52 -0.26 -3.86
N TRP A 141 0.57 -0.69 -2.60
CA TRP A 141 1.14 -1.96 -2.20
C TRP A 141 0.22 -3.10 -2.64
N CYS A 142 0.67 -4.00 -3.50
CA CYS A 142 -0.22 -4.99 -4.11
C CYS A 142 -0.44 -6.24 -3.27
N SER A 143 0.48 -6.56 -2.35
CA SER A 143 0.33 -7.71 -1.42
C SER A 143 1.35 -7.65 -0.29
N ASP A 144 0.95 -8.03 0.92
CA ASP A 144 1.85 -8.28 2.05
C ASP A 144 2.63 -9.60 1.91
N ASP A 145 2.26 -10.47 0.95
CA ASP A 145 3.11 -11.58 0.59
C ASP A 145 4.26 -11.08 -0.29
N THR A 146 5.43 -11.00 0.34
CA THR A 146 6.66 -10.48 -0.27
C THR A 146 7.57 -11.58 -0.79
N ASP A 147 7.13 -12.85 -0.76
CA ASP A 147 7.89 -13.94 -1.37
C ASP A 147 8.04 -13.73 -2.88
N ALA A 148 9.27 -13.79 -3.40
CA ALA A 148 9.54 -13.47 -4.79
C ALA A 148 8.83 -14.43 -5.76
N ILE A 149 8.61 -15.68 -5.41
CA ILE A 149 7.94 -16.64 -6.28
C ILE A 149 6.42 -16.41 -6.29
N GLU A 150 5.81 -16.15 -5.11
CA GLU A 150 4.40 -15.75 -5.04
C GLU A 150 4.16 -14.41 -5.77
N ARG A 151 5.11 -13.50 -5.69
CA ARG A 151 5.07 -12.21 -6.38
C ARG A 151 5.05 -12.31 -7.91
N LEU A 152 5.54 -13.38 -8.52
CA LEU A 152 5.38 -13.59 -9.96
C LEU A 152 3.89 -13.57 -10.34
N ALA A 153 3.06 -14.31 -9.60
CA ALA A 153 1.62 -14.36 -9.84
C ALA A 153 0.91 -13.05 -9.47
N ILE A 154 1.26 -12.48 -8.30
CA ILE A 154 0.62 -11.27 -7.77
C ILE A 154 0.89 -10.07 -8.68
N GLN A 155 2.13 -9.87 -9.10
CA GLN A 155 2.54 -8.76 -9.94
C GLN A 155 2.03 -8.91 -11.37
N GLU A 156 2.07 -10.12 -11.93
CA GLU A 156 1.47 -10.42 -13.24
C GLU A 156 -0.03 -10.10 -13.23
N GLY A 157 -0.77 -10.63 -12.26
CA GLY A 157 -2.22 -10.40 -12.15
C GLY A 157 -2.57 -8.92 -12.01
N THR A 158 -1.78 -8.16 -11.24
CA THR A 158 -1.96 -6.72 -11.08
C THR A 158 -1.68 -5.99 -12.40
N ALA A 159 -0.62 -6.37 -13.12
CA ALA A 159 -0.19 -5.76 -14.38
C ALA A 159 -1.17 -5.96 -15.55
N LEU A 160 -2.10 -6.93 -15.45
CA LEU A 160 -3.15 -7.11 -16.45
C LEU A 160 -4.16 -5.95 -16.48
N ILE A 161 -4.28 -5.20 -15.39
CA ILE A 161 -5.28 -4.13 -15.24
C ILE A 161 -4.63 -2.78 -14.97
N TYR A 162 -3.54 -2.75 -14.18
CA TYR A 162 -2.90 -1.53 -13.71
C TYR A 162 -1.48 -1.38 -14.24
N PRO A 163 -0.97 -0.15 -14.42
CA PRO A 163 0.38 0.06 -14.92
C PRO A 163 1.44 -0.40 -13.89
N LEU A 164 2.56 -0.88 -14.39
CA LEU A 164 3.69 -1.31 -13.53
C LEU A 164 4.17 -0.21 -12.59
N SER A 165 4.07 1.06 -13.02
CA SER A 165 4.43 2.22 -12.21
C SER A 165 3.60 2.39 -10.93
N ALA A 166 2.42 1.77 -10.87
CA ALA A 166 1.53 1.85 -9.72
C ALA A 166 1.81 0.78 -8.65
N MET A 167 2.65 -0.22 -8.94
CA MET A 167 2.93 -1.33 -8.03
C MET A 167 4.19 -1.10 -7.21
N GLY A 168 4.08 -1.20 -5.87
CA GLY A 168 5.23 -1.37 -5.00
C GLY A 168 5.82 -2.77 -5.15
N ALA A 169 7.14 -2.87 -5.37
CA ALA A 169 7.86 -4.13 -5.48
C ALA A 169 9.15 -4.07 -4.68
N HIS A 170 9.32 -5.00 -3.71
CA HIS A 170 10.43 -4.96 -2.78
C HIS A 170 11.22 -6.25 -2.74
N VAL A 171 12.52 -6.12 -2.51
CA VAL A 171 13.41 -7.20 -2.09
C VAL A 171 13.21 -7.38 -0.59
N SER A 172 12.54 -8.45 -0.17
CA SER A 172 12.23 -8.73 1.23
C SER A 172 13.27 -9.63 1.90
N ASP A 173 13.12 -9.80 3.22
CA ASP A 173 13.92 -10.72 4.01
C ASP A 173 13.81 -12.18 3.55
N CYS A 174 14.83 -12.98 3.89
CA CYS A 174 14.92 -14.38 3.58
C CYS A 174 15.45 -15.15 4.82
N PRO A 175 14.80 -16.25 5.27
CA PRO A 175 13.58 -16.85 4.70
C PRO A 175 12.38 -15.90 4.73
N ASN A 176 11.47 -16.01 3.74
CA ASN A 176 10.27 -15.17 3.70
C ASN A 176 9.38 -15.42 4.92
N HIS A 177 8.90 -14.36 5.56
CA HIS A 177 8.15 -14.45 6.82
C HIS A 177 6.73 -15.04 6.66
N THR A 178 6.15 -14.97 5.46
CA THR A 178 4.81 -15.50 5.19
C THR A 178 4.84 -16.99 4.85
N VAL A 179 5.70 -17.37 3.89
CA VAL A 179 5.71 -18.74 3.33
C VAL A 179 6.94 -19.57 3.74
N GLY A 180 7.93 -18.97 4.40
CA GLY A 180 9.14 -19.64 4.85
C GLY A 180 10.12 -20.03 3.75
N ARG A 181 9.88 -19.62 2.50
CA ARG A 181 10.73 -19.97 1.35
C ARG A 181 12.07 -19.25 1.42
N VAL A 182 13.13 -19.96 1.01
CA VAL A 182 14.46 -19.39 0.80
C VAL A 182 14.64 -19.18 -0.71
N THR A 183 14.79 -17.91 -1.09
CA THR A 183 14.97 -17.50 -2.50
C THR A 183 16.26 -16.70 -2.65
N PRO A 184 17.11 -16.99 -3.66
CA PRO A 184 18.36 -16.26 -3.88
C PRO A 184 18.14 -14.73 -3.99
N PHE A 185 19.08 -13.96 -3.46
CA PHE A 185 18.99 -12.49 -3.44
C PHE A 185 18.85 -11.91 -4.86
N LYS A 186 19.57 -12.48 -5.83
CA LYS A 186 19.43 -12.11 -7.25
C LYS A 186 17.99 -12.27 -7.73
N THR A 187 17.37 -13.42 -7.50
CA THR A 187 15.98 -13.69 -7.92
C THR A 187 15.00 -12.71 -7.29
N ARG A 188 15.16 -12.42 -5.98
CA ARG A 188 14.33 -11.41 -5.29
C ARG A 188 14.46 -10.04 -5.94
N GLY A 189 15.68 -9.64 -6.31
CA GLY A 189 15.94 -8.41 -7.05
C GLY A 189 15.32 -8.40 -8.45
N ASP A 190 15.49 -9.47 -9.21
CA ASP A 190 14.96 -9.57 -10.58
C ASP A 190 13.41 -9.41 -10.57
N VAL A 191 12.73 -10.07 -9.65
CA VAL A 191 11.25 -9.96 -9.51
C VAL A 191 10.81 -8.55 -9.10
N ALA A 192 11.56 -7.88 -8.24
CA ALA A 192 11.24 -6.53 -7.79
C ALA A 192 11.43 -5.46 -8.88
N LEU A 193 12.19 -5.73 -9.95
CA LEU A 193 12.42 -4.77 -11.03
C LEU A 193 11.17 -4.42 -11.84
N CYS A 194 10.09 -5.22 -11.75
CA CYS A 194 8.88 -4.97 -12.53
C CYS A 194 7.98 -3.85 -11.98
N GLY A 195 8.25 -3.33 -10.79
CA GLY A 195 7.45 -2.29 -10.14
C GLY A 195 8.31 -1.15 -9.60
N THR A 196 7.78 -0.40 -8.64
CA THR A 196 8.55 0.59 -7.88
C THR A 196 9.45 -0.15 -6.89
N PHE A 197 10.74 -0.21 -7.23
CA PHE A 197 11.74 -1.02 -6.56
C PHE A 197 12.13 -0.49 -5.18
N GLY A 198 12.26 -1.38 -4.21
CA GLY A 198 12.75 -1.05 -2.87
C GLY A 198 13.31 -2.26 -2.14
N TYR A 199 13.88 -2.00 -0.96
CA TYR A 199 14.34 -3.02 -0.02
C TYR A 199 13.49 -2.98 1.24
N GLU A 200 12.92 -4.11 1.61
CA GLU A 200 12.14 -4.32 2.83
C GLU A 200 12.82 -5.40 3.67
N LEU A 201 13.98 -5.07 4.18
CA LEU A 201 14.84 -5.98 4.95
C LEU A 201 15.82 -5.21 5.82
N ASP A 202 16.37 -5.88 6.83
CA ASP A 202 17.48 -5.35 7.63
C ASP A 202 18.81 -5.60 6.89
N ILE A 203 19.33 -4.60 6.22
CA ILE A 203 20.59 -4.67 5.45
C ILE A 203 21.81 -5.01 6.32
N THR A 204 21.73 -4.86 7.64
CA THR A 204 22.82 -5.21 8.56
C THR A 204 22.89 -6.70 8.84
N ARG A 205 21.81 -7.44 8.55
CA ARG A 205 21.66 -8.87 8.84
C ARG A 205 21.82 -9.79 7.65
N ILE A 206 21.80 -9.26 6.42
CA ILE A 206 22.01 -10.06 5.22
C ILE A 206 23.50 -10.39 5.01
N PRO A 207 23.84 -11.48 4.28
CA PRO A 207 25.20 -11.83 3.91
C PRO A 207 25.96 -10.70 3.23
N GLN A 208 27.28 -10.67 3.37
CA GLN A 208 28.11 -9.63 2.76
C GLN A 208 28.01 -9.63 1.23
N GLU A 209 27.98 -10.82 0.61
CA GLU A 209 27.82 -10.97 -0.83
C GLU A 209 26.52 -10.35 -1.37
N ASP A 210 25.42 -10.48 -0.62
CA ASP A 210 24.14 -9.87 -0.95
C ASP A 210 24.24 -8.34 -0.84
N ARG A 211 24.85 -7.81 0.23
CA ARG A 211 25.11 -6.37 0.38
C ARG A 211 25.94 -5.80 -0.75
N ASP A 212 26.98 -6.51 -1.17
CA ASP A 212 27.88 -6.09 -2.24
C ASP A 212 27.16 -6.07 -3.60
N SER A 213 26.07 -6.81 -3.76
CA SER A 213 25.25 -6.82 -4.98
C SER A 213 24.20 -5.70 -5.05
N ILE A 214 23.84 -5.06 -3.93
CA ILE A 214 22.83 -3.98 -3.86
C ILE A 214 23.12 -2.84 -4.85
N PRO A 215 24.35 -2.28 -4.94
CA PRO A 215 24.62 -1.22 -5.90
C PRO A 215 24.36 -1.61 -7.36
N GLY A 216 24.61 -2.89 -7.71
CA GLY A 216 24.33 -3.42 -9.03
C GLY A 216 22.83 -3.54 -9.32
N GLN A 217 22.02 -3.99 -8.37
CA GLN A 217 20.57 -4.04 -8.49
C GLN A 217 19.98 -2.63 -8.65
N ILE A 218 20.43 -1.68 -7.83
CA ILE A 218 20.00 -0.27 -7.90
C ILE A 218 20.37 0.34 -9.25
N ALA A 219 21.58 0.10 -9.75
CA ALA A 219 22.03 0.58 -11.06
C ALA A 219 21.17 0.00 -12.20
N THR A 220 20.82 -1.28 -12.11
CA THR A 220 19.92 -1.94 -13.06
C THR A 220 18.53 -1.32 -13.02
N TYR A 221 17.97 -1.09 -11.83
CA TYR A 221 16.70 -0.39 -11.68
C TYR A 221 16.74 1.00 -12.31
N HIS A 222 17.74 1.81 -11.99
CA HIS A 222 17.87 3.17 -12.56
C HIS A 222 18.04 3.15 -14.10
N LYS A 223 18.63 2.12 -14.65
CA LYS A 223 18.79 1.99 -16.10
C LYS A 223 17.45 1.74 -16.81
N TYR A 224 16.56 0.97 -16.20
CA TYR A 224 15.35 0.48 -16.87
C TYR A 224 14.04 1.07 -16.31
N ASN A 225 14.06 1.77 -15.17
CA ASN A 225 12.84 2.20 -14.50
C ASN A 225 11.98 3.13 -15.36
N GLU A 226 12.58 3.98 -16.17
CA GLU A 226 11.83 4.88 -17.06
C GLU A 226 11.06 4.08 -18.11
N LEU A 227 11.70 3.08 -18.71
CA LEU A 227 11.06 2.17 -19.65
C LEU A 227 9.93 1.39 -18.99
N VAL A 228 10.20 0.79 -17.81
CA VAL A 228 9.20 0.02 -17.05
C VAL A 228 7.99 0.87 -16.68
N ARG A 229 8.20 2.12 -16.24
CA ARG A 229 7.12 3.02 -15.82
C ARG A 229 6.28 3.57 -16.96
N ASN A 230 6.87 3.83 -18.11
CA ASN A 230 6.23 4.57 -19.20
C ASN A 230 5.93 3.72 -20.43
N GLY A 231 6.52 2.53 -20.54
CA GLY A 231 6.37 1.64 -21.69
C GLY A 231 5.05 0.85 -21.70
N ASP A 232 4.83 0.15 -22.79
CA ASP A 232 3.72 -0.79 -22.92
C ASP A 232 4.14 -2.18 -22.47
N TYR A 233 3.39 -2.76 -21.55
CA TYR A 233 3.65 -4.08 -20.98
C TYR A 233 3.07 -5.19 -21.86
N TYR A 234 3.84 -6.24 -22.10
CA TYR A 234 3.45 -7.45 -22.82
C TYR A 234 3.83 -8.69 -22.03
N ARG A 235 2.85 -9.48 -21.63
CA ARG A 235 3.07 -10.81 -21.05
C ARG A 235 3.46 -11.77 -22.17
N LEU A 236 4.59 -12.46 -22.04
CA LEU A 236 5.08 -13.43 -23.01
C LEU A 236 4.94 -14.87 -22.53
N ALA A 237 5.19 -15.13 -21.25
CA ALA A 237 5.00 -16.42 -20.60
C ALA A 237 4.69 -16.22 -19.11
N SER A 238 3.85 -17.07 -18.54
CA SER A 238 3.50 -17.03 -17.12
C SER A 238 4.05 -18.26 -16.40
N TYR A 239 4.69 -18.01 -15.26
CA TYR A 239 5.11 -19.05 -14.34
C TYR A 239 3.92 -19.92 -13.88
N GLN A 240 2.74 -19.35 -13.71
CA GLN A 240 1.54 -20.09 -13.34
C GLN A 240 1.09 -21.10 -14.40
N GLU A 241 1.35 -20.84 -15.66
CA GLU A 241 0.99 -21.71 -16.78
C GLU A 241 2.05 -22.81 -17.02
N ASN A 242 3.33 -22.49 -16.87
CA ASN A 242 4.43 -23.38 -17.26
C ASN A 242 5.23 -23.97 -16.07
N ASN A 243 5.12 -23.43 -14.86
CA ASN A 243 5.83 -23.80 -13.63
C ASN A 243 7.38 -23.76 -13.75
N LEU A 244 7.92 -23.00 -14.69
CA LEU A 244 9.36 -22.95 -14.97
C LEU A 244 9.92 -21.52 -14.89
N TYR A 245 9.26 -20.56 -15.56
CA TYR A 245 9.72 -19.18 -15.64
C TYR A 245 8.57 -18.22 -15.94
N ASP A 246 8.79 -16.99 -15.57
CA ASP A 246 7.97 -15.85 -15.99
C ASP A 246 8.74 -15.03 -17.04
N CYS A 247 8.01 -14.45 -18.00
CA CYS A 247 8.61 -13.61 -19.01
C CYS A 247 7.66 -12.51 -19.46
N TYR A 248 8.10 -11.28 -19.38
CA TYR A 248 7.39 -10.13 -19.92
C TYR A 248 8.34 -9.21 -20.69
N MET A 249 7.78 -8.36 -21.51
CA MET A 249 8.50 -7.33 -22.24
C MET A 249 7.83 -5.98 -22.02
N VAL A 250 8.63 -4.95 -21.89
CA VAL A 250 8.14 -3.57 -21.86
C VAL A 250 8.74 -2.84 -23.07
N VAL A 251 7.88 -2.19 -23.85
CA VAL A 251 8.29 -1.50 -25.09
C VAL A 251 8.04 0.00 -24.92
N SER A 252 9.04 0.81 -25.27
CA SER A 252 8.89 2.26 -25.24
C SER A 252 7.76 2.76 -26.18
N LYS A 253 7.15 3.89 -25.87
CA LYS A 253 6.04 4.44 -26.68
C LYS A 253 6.44 4.74 -28.12
N ASP A 254 7.70 5.07 -28.38
CA ASP A 254 8.25 5.30 -29.73
C ASP A 254 8.77 4.01 -30.39
N LYS A 255 8.67 2.86 -29.71
CA LYS A 255 9.06 1.51 -30.17
C LYS A 255 10.55 1.36 -30.52
N LYS A 256 11.43 2.15 -29.91
CA LYS A 256 12.87 2.06 -30.15
C LYS A 256 13.62 1.25 -29.10
N GLU A 257 13.01 1.04 -27.95
CA GLU A 257 13.60 0.30 -26.83
C GLU A 257 12.61 -0.74 -26.32
N ALA A 258 13.15 -1.87 -25.86
CA ALA A 258 12.41 -2.94 -25.20
C ALA A 258 13.30 -3.67 -24.18
#